data_ed532d0c4c9d267db8f21f0f4307ea9c
#
_entry.id   ed532d0c4c9d267db8f21f0f4307ea9c
#
_cell.length_a   1.000
_cell.length_b   1.000
_cell.length_c   1.000
_cell.angle_alpha   90.00
_cell.angle_beta   90.00
_cell.angle_gamma   90.00
#
_symmetry.space_group_name_H-M   'P 1'
#
loop_
_entity.id
_entity.type
_entity.pdbx_description
1 polymer ?
#
loop_
_entity_poly.entity_id
_entity_poly.type
_entity_poly.pdbx_seq_one_letter_code
_entity_poly.pdbx_strand_id
1 'polypeptide(L)'
;MGAGSCGCGILNVSCAAQPSERFFAMKKLQIGLQTFETLITQSFAYVDKTGLLAPLVSQGGRYFLSRPRRFGKSLTCSTLDAIFCGRKELFDGLAISKTDYTWPVRPVVRFDFEQIDHDTPERLEQSLHNTINNMASKAGLVLSTQLLKEKFAELIVKLAEQGGPVAVIIDEYDKAILDHLANKTKADAMRELLRNFYGTLKSKDVDSNLHFVFITGVSKFSKVALFSELNNLNDLTMDGHAATLCGYTQAELELVFDKYIDALATEQNKTKAYMLDELRRWYNGYQFSKQNKKVYNPFSILNCFGKNDFSNYWFTSGTP
;
A
#
# COMPACT_ATOMS: atom_id res chain seq x y z
N MET A 1 -13.45 65.14 -57.50
CA MET A 1 -13.89 63.76 -57.37
C MET A 1 -13.22 63.21 -56.14
N GLY A 2 -13.98 63.11 -55.12
CA GLY A 2 -13.52 62.78 -53.77
C GLY A 2 -13.69 61.31 -53.43
N ALA A 3 -12.90 60.88 -52.51
CA ALA A 3 -13.24 59.69 -51.72
C ALA A 3 -12.66 59.89 -50.32
N GLY A 4 -13.57 60.01 -49.36
CA GLY A 4 -13.21 60.11 -47.95
C GLY A 4 -12.87 58.74 -47.38
N SER A 5 -11.89 58.67 -46.51
CA SER A 5 -11.56 57.52 -45.69
C SER A 5 -11.98 57.76 -44.25
N CYS A 6 -12.96 57.07 -43.79
CA CYS A 6 -13.31 56.94 -42.36
C CYS A 6 -12.34 56.00 -41.64
N GLY A 7 -11.59 56.55 -40.71
CA GLY A 7 -10.79 55.78 -39.77
C GLY A 7 -11.67 55.21 -38.65
N CYS A 8 -11.70 53.89 -38.56
CA CYS A 8 -12.34 53.22 -37.44
C CYS A 8 -11.25 52.66 -36.49
N GLY A 9 -11.14 53.27 -35.34
CA GLY A 9 -10.22 52.86 -34.29
C GLY A 9 -10.71 51.55 -33.64
N ILE A 10 -9.89 50.52 -33.74
CA ILE A 10 -10.15 49.23 -33.05
C ILE A 10 -9.51 49.32 -31.66
N LEU A 11 -10.33 49.41 -30.64
CA LEU A 11 -9.94 49.23 -29.27
C LEU A 11 -9.62 47.75 -29.05
N ASN A 12 -8.36 47.40 -28.95
CA ASN A 12 -7.91 46.14 -28.46
C ASN A 12 -8.20 46.04 -26.95
N VAL A 13 -9.32 45.40 -26.58
CA VAL A 13 -9.57 44.96 -25.23
C VAL A 13 -8.84 43.62 -25.08
N SER A 14 -7.69 43.65 -24.43
CA SER A 14 -6.98 42.46 -23.93
C SER A 14 -7.87 41.78 -22.90
N CYS A 15 -8.55 40.71 -23.33
CA CYS A 15 -9.24 39.81 -22.44
C CYS A 15 -8.19 38.91 -21.78
N ALA A 16 -7.70 39.34 -20.62
CA ALA A 16 -6.90 38.48 -19.76
C ALA A 16 -7.79 37.32 -19.33
N ALA A 17 -7.54 36.13 -19.90
CA ALA A 17 -8.18 34.90 -19.48
C ALA A 17 -7.84 34.66 -18.01
N GLN A 18 -8.80 34.85 -17.14
CA GLN A 18 -8.75 34.37 -15.78
C GLN A 18 -8.52 32.84 -15.80
N PRO A 19 -7.64 32.27 -14.94
CA PRO A 19 -7.49 30.85 -14.87
C PRO A 19 -8.84 30.26 -14.46
N SER A 20 -9.43 29.47 -15.35
CA SER A 20 -10.65 28.73 -15.09
C SER A 20 -10.50 27.99 -13.77
N GLU A 21 -11.28 28.35 -12.77
CA GLU A 21 -11.53 27.54 -11.59
C GLU A 21 -12.03 26.19 -12.13
N ARG A 22 -11.13 25.22 -12.24
CA ARG A 22 -11.52 23.82 -12.41
C ARG A 22 -12.30 23.47 -11.15
N PHE A 23 -13.60 23.43 -11.26
CA PHE A 23 -14.47 22.75 -10.30
C PHE A 23 -13.99 21.31 -10.22
N PHE A 24 -13.06 21.01 -9.30
CA PHE A 24 -12.70 19.64 -8.99
C PHE A 24 -13.95 18.99 -8.40
N ALA A 25 -14.63 18.19 -9.21
CA ALA A 25 -15.70 17.33 -8.71
C ALA A 25 -15.18 16.51 -7.53
N MET A 26 -16.00 16.37 -6.48
CA MET A 26 -15.65 15.59 -5.31
C MET A 26 -15.41 14.14 -5.77
N LYS A 27 -14.18 13.64 -5.60
CA LYS A 27 -13.84 12.27 -5.99
C LYS A 27 -14.65 11.29 -5.15
N LYS A 28 -15.07 10.16 -5.72
CA LYS A 28 -15.78 9.13 -4.97
C LYS A 28 -14.91 8.55 -3.85
N LEU A 29 -15.51 8.25 -2.70
CA LEU A 29 -14.86 7.49 -1.63
C LEU A 29 -15.05 6.00 -1.90
N GLN A 30 -14.01 5.24 -1.63
CA GLN A 30 -14.10 3.78 -1.64
C GLN A 30 -13.52 3.21 -0.35
N ILE A 31 -14.39 2.59 0.44
CA ILE A 31 -14.04 2.02 1.75
C ILE A 31 -13.57 0.58 1.52
N GLY A 32 -12.38 0.24 2.02
CA GLY A 32 -11.86 -1.13 1.97
C GLY A 32 -11.22 -1.55 0.65
N LEU A 33 -11.10 -0.67 -0.34
CA LEU A 33 -10.40 -1.00 -1.58
C LEU A 33 -8.89 -1.12 -1.34
N GLN A 34 -8.33 -2.24 -1.75
CA GLN A 34 -6.92 -2.57 -1.55
C GLN A 34 -6.12 -2.58 -2.86
N THR A 35 -6.79 -2.44 -4.01
CA THR A 35 -6.18 -2.49 -5.33
C THR A 35 -5.88 -1.09 -5.84
N PHE A 36 -4.59 -0.76 -5.95
CA PHE A 36 -4.10 0.55 -6.38
C PHE A 36 -4.58 0.91 -7.80
N GLU A 37 -4.46 -0.01 -8.75
CA GLU A 37 -4.90 0.20 -10.13
C GLU A 37 -6.39 0.61 -10.20
N THR A 38 -7.28 -0.11 -9.51
CA THR A 38 -8.70 0.21 -9.46
C THR A 38 -8.95 1.58 -8.86
N LEU A 39 -8.20 1.93 -7.80
CA LEU A 39 -8.32 3.21 -7.11
C LEU A 39 -7.97 4.39 -8.03
N ILE A 40 -6.92 4.25 -8.83
CA ILE A 40 -6.47 5.30 -9.76
C ILE A 40 -7.36 5.35 -11.00
N THR A 41 -7.61 4.22 -11.67
CA THR A 41 -8.37 4.17 -12.93
C THR A 41 -9.82 4.61 -12.77
N GLN A 42 -10.44 4.36 -11.60
CA GLN A 42 -11.78 4.81 -11.30
C GLN A 42 -11.82 6.18 -10.59
N SER A 43 -10.69 6.87 -10.49
CA SER A 43 -10.57 8.23 -9.95
C SER A 43 -11.14 8.39 -8.53
N PHE A 44 -10.94 7.40 -7.66
CA PHE A 44 -11.29 7.52 -6.24
C PHE A 44 -10.38 8.51 -5.50
N ALA A 45 -10.80 8.97 -4.33
CA ALA A 45 -9.96 9.77 -3.45
C ALA A 45 -8.77 8.92 -2.97
N TYR A 46 -7.56 9.42 -3.22
CA TYR A 46 -6.31 8.74 -2.90
C TYR A 46 -5.34 9.69 -2.20
N VAL A 47 -4.80 9.26 -1.07
CA VAL A 47 -3.71 9.97 -0.38
C VAL A 47 -2.39 9.40 -0.86
N ASP A 48 -1.65 10.20 -1.59
CA ASP A 48 -0.42 9.80 -2.26
C ASP A 48 0.71 9.55 -1.26
N LYS A 49 1.17 8.31 -1.19
CA LYS A 49 2.33 7.86 -0.40
C LYS A 49 3.53 7.48 -1.27
N THR A 50 3.41 7.61 -2.58
CA THR A 50 4.42 7.11 -3.52
C THR A 50 5.77 7.80 -3.38
N GLY A 51 5.80 9.06 -2.90
CA GLY A 51 7.05 9.74 -2.59
C GLY A 51 7.85 9.10 -1.46
N LEU A 52 7.17 8.42 -0.51
CA LEU A 52 7.83 7.67 0.56
C LEU A 52 8.31 6.29 0.07
N LEU A 53 7.68 5.74 -0.96
CA LEU A 53 8.07 4.47 -1.57
C LEU A 53 9.26 4.62 -2.54
N ALA A 54 9.36 5.77 -3.22
CA ALA A 54 10.38 6.00 -4.25
C ALA A 54 11.81 5.67 -3.80
N PRO A 55 12.32 6.15 -2.64
CA PRO A 55 13.67 5.80 -2.20
C PRO A 55 13.82 4.30 -1.89
N LEU A 56 12.78 3.65 -1.34
CA LEU A 56 12.83 2.23 -1.01
C LEU A 56 12.93 1.36 -2.27
N VAL A 57 12.11 1.64 -3.29
CA VAL A 57 12.10 0.87 -4.55
C VAL A 57 13.33 1.14 -5.40
N SER A 58 13.90 2.35 -5.35
CA SER A 58 15.13 2.71 -6.05
C SER A 58 16.33 2.01 -5.45
N GLN A 59 16.46 2.02 -4.14
CA GLN A 59 17.59 1.42 -3.41
C GLN A 59 17.49 -0.10 -3.41
N GLY A 60 16.27 -0.66 -3.45
CA GLY A 60 16.06 -2.07 -3.16
C GLY A 60 16.27 -2.40 -1.70
N GLY A 61 16.30 -3.69 -1.36
CA GLY A 61 16.55 -4.15 0.00
C GLY A 61 15.42 -5.00 0.59
N ARG A 62 15.49 -5.27 1.88
CA ARG A 62 14.55 -6.13 2.60
C ARG A 62 13.89 -5.31 3.70
N TYR A 63 12.58 -5.18 3.63
CA TYR A 63 11.80 -4.29 4.50
C TYR A 63 10.68 -5.04 5.21
N PHE A 64 10.49 -4.69 6.47
CA PHE A 64 9.39 -5.18 7.30
C PHE A 64 8.57 -4.00 7.80
N LEU A 65 7.23 -4.09 7.69
CA LEU A 65 6.31 -3.07 8.17
C LEU A 65 5.16 -3.70 8.96
N SER A 66 5.06 -3.43 10.26
CA SER A 66 3.87 -3.75 11.04
C SER A 66 3.01 -2.51 11.22
N ARG A 67 1.70 -2.64 10.95
CA ARG A 67 0.68 -1.62 11.19
C ARG A 67 -0.62 -2.28 11.62
N PRO A 68 -1.46 -1.64 12.42
CA PRO A 68 -2.78 -2.15 12.75
C PRO A 68 -3.60 -2.47 11.49
N ARG A 69 -4.63 -3.30 11.64
CA ARG A 69 -5.56 -3.58 10.54
C ARG A 69 -6.18 -2.27 10.01
N ARG A 70 -6.48 -2.21 8.70
CA ARG A 70 -7.16 -1.10 8.02
C ARG A 70 -6.36 0.22 7.92
N PHE A 71 -5.03 0.13 8.03
CA PHE A 71 -4.12 1.29 7.85
C PHE A 71 -3.60 1.45 6.41
N GLY A 72 -3.98 0.59 5.46
CA GLY A 72 -3.55 0.68 4.06
C GLY A 72 -2.31 -0.16 3.72
N LYS A 73 -1.96 -1.19 4.51
CA LYS A 73 -0.85 -2.13 4.21
C LYS A 73 -1.02 -2.80 2.85
N SER A 74 -2.17 -3.42 2.61
CA SER A 74 -2.46 -4.12 1.35
C SER A 74 -2.50 -3.19 0.16
N LEU A 75 -2.95 -1.93 0.33
CA LEU A 75 -2.86 -0.90 -0.69
C LEU A 75 -1.39 -0.56 -0.99
N THR A 76 -0.53 -0.47 0.03
CA THR A 76 0.92 -0.28 -0.15
C THR A 76 1.53 -1.45 -0.93
N CYS A 77 1.16 -2.70 -0.60
CA CYS A 77 1.58 -3.89 -1.34
C CYS A 77 1.14 -3.83 -2.82
N SER A 78 -0.12 -3.44 -3.08
CA SER A 78 -0.64 -3.29 -4.44
C SER A 78 0.04 -2.14 -5.20
N THR A 79 0.41 -1.06 -4.51
CA THR A 79 1.16 0.05 -5.11
C THR A 79 2.58 -0.40 -5.51
N LEU A 80 3.27 -1.14 -4.64
CA LEU A 80 4.60 -1.70 -4.91
C LEU A 80 4.56 -2.68 -6.09
N ASP A 81 3.54 -3.53 -6.15
CA ASP A 81 3.30 -4.45 -7.26
C ASP A 81 3.20 -3.68 -8.59
N ALA A 82 2.37 -2.65 -8.65
CA ALA A 82 2.23 -1.80 -9.84
C ALA A 82 3.54 -1.08 -10.22
N ILE A 83 4.33 -0.63 -9.24
CA ILE A 83 5.65 0.01 -9.48
C ILE A 83 6.60 -0.99 -10.16
N PHE A 84 6.75 -2.20 -9.59
CA PHE A 84 7.68 -3.20 -10.12
C PHE A 84 7.20 -3.84 -11.42
N CYS A 85 5.88 -3.92 -11.65
CA CYS A 85 5.32 -4.28 -12.95
C CYS A 85 5.49 -3.19 -14.03
N GLY A 86 6.11 -2.04 -13.70
CA GLY A 86 6.38 -0.95 -14.65
C GLY A 86 5.12 -0.20 -15.12
N ARG A 87 4.01 -0.24 -14.36
CA ARG A 87 2.73 0.41 -14.69
C ARG A 87 2.80 1.93 -14.50
N LYS A 88 3.77 2.57 -15.15
CA LYS A 88 4.09 4.00 -15.00
C LYS A 88 2.87 4.90 -15.19
N GLU A 89 1.98 4.55 -16.11
CA GLU A 89 0.76 5.30 -16.43
C GLU A 89 -0.19 5.49 -15.24
N LEU A 90 -0.15 4.59 -14.25
CA LEU A 90 -0.97 4.70 -13.03
C LEU A 90 -0.44 5.76 -12.05
N PHE A 91 0.78 6.24 -12.26
CA PHE A 91 1.47 7.14 -11.34
C PHE A 91 1.57 8.58 -11.86
N ASP A 92 0.93 8.87 -12.98
CA ASP A 92 0.96 10.22 -13.56
C ASP A 92 0.43 11.26 -12.56
N GLY A 93 1.24 12.28 -12.31
CA GLY A 93 0.94 13.33 -11.35
C GLY A 93 1.18 13.00 -9.88
N LEU A 94 1.48 11.74 -9.54
CA LEU A 94 1.84 11.32 -8.17
C LEU A 94 3.31 11.65 -7.85
N ALA A 95 3.66 11.64 -6.57
CA ALA A 95 4.97 12.09 -6.09
C ALA A 95 6.14 11.29 -6.69
N ILE A 96 6.01 9.98 -6.88
CA ILE A 96 7.06 9.16 -7.49
C ILE A 96 7.35 9.54 -8.94
N SER A 97 6.34 10.02 -9.69
CA SER A 97 6.55 10.45 -11.08
C SER A 97 7.38 11.72 -11.21
N LYS A 98 7.58 12.43 -10.09
CA LYS A 98 8.40 13.66 -10.01
C LYS A 98 9.83 13.37 -9.54
N THR A 99 10.17 12.09 -9.30
CA THR A 99 11.51 11.65 -8.95
C THR A 99 12.24 11.11 -10.19
N ASP A 100 13.52 10.81 -10.04
CA ASP A 100 14.38 10.21 -11.06
C ASP A 100 14.26 8.67 -11.13
N TYR A 101 13.20 8.09 -10.56
CA TYR A 101 12.94 6.66 -10.65
C TYR A 101 12.75 6.21 -12.11
N THR A 102 13.56 5.26 -12.56
CA THR A 102 13.66 4.88 -13.98
C THR A 102 12.62 3.84 -14.44
N TRP A 103 11.76 3.38 -13.54
CA TRP A 103 10.68 2.41 -13.81
C TRP A 103 11.16 1.06 -14.39
N PRO A 104 12.17 0.44 -13.80
CA PRO A 104 12.60 -0.86 -14.28
C PRO A 104 11.50 -1.91 -14.03
N VAL A 105 11.10 -2.62 -15.07
CA VAL A 105 10.19 -3.76 -14.96
C VAL A 105 10.91 -4.92 -14.30
N ARG A 106 10.31 -5.49 -13.27
CA ARG A 106 10.86 -6.62 -12.52
C ARG A 106 9.81 -7.71 -12.34
N PRO A 107 10.21 -8.99 -12.31
CA PRO A 107 9.30 -10.04 -11.90
C PRO A 107 8.84 -9.80 -10.46
N VAL A 108 7.52 -9.97 -10.22
CA VAL A 108 6.92 -9.81 -8.90
C VAL A 108 6.40 -11.17 -8.41
N VAL A 109 6.81 -11.53 -7.20
CA VAL A 109 6.27 -12.66 -6.45
C VAL A 109 5.46 -12.11 -5.28
N ARG A 110 4.14 -12.28 -5.31
CA ARG A 110 3.24 -11.74 -4.30
C ARG A 110 2.47 -12.84 -3.58
N PHE A 111 2.56 -12.83 -2.25
CA PHE A 111 1.73 -13.65 -1.37
C PHE A 111 0.79 -12.75 -0.57
N ASP A 112 -0.50 -13.08 -0.58
CA ASP A 112 -1.54 -12.44 0.21
C ASP A 112 -2.16 -13.51 1.11
N PHE A 113 -1.79 -13.51 2.39
CA PHE A 113 -2.24 -14.52 3.34
C PHE A 113 -3.71 -14.40 3.72
N GLU A 114 -4.41 -13.33 3.33
CA GLU A 114 -5.86 -13.26 3.40
C GLU A 114 -6.53 -14.26 2.44
N GLN A 115 -5.88 -14.56 1.31
CA GLN A 115 -6.40 -15.44 0.26
C GLN A 115 -5.84 -16.87 0.32
N ILE A 116 -4.83 -17.12 1.15
CA ILE A 116 -4.19 -18.42 1.30
C ILE A 116 -4.95 -19.22 2.36
N ASP A 117 -5.45 -20.40 2.00
CA ASP A 117 -6.10 -21.32 2.96
C ASP A 117 -5.08 -21.78 3.98
N HIS A 118 -5.41 -21.58 5.25
CA HIS A 118 -4.58 -21.91 6.40
C HIS A 118 -5.38 -22.58 7.52
N ASP A 119 -6.45 -23.29 7.18
CA ASP A 119 -7.26 -24.02 8.14
C ASP A 119 -6.46 -25.10 8.89
N THR A 120 -5.54 -25.77 8.21
CA THR A 120 -4.57 -26.69 8.82
C THR A 120 -3.17 -26.46 8.24
N PRO A 121 -2.09 -26.91 8.91
CA PRO A 121 -0.74 -26.80 8.34
C PRO A 121 -0.61 -27.43 6.94
N GLU A 122 -1.27 -28.57 6.72
CA GLU A 122 -1.25 -29.28 5.43
C GLU A 122 -1.98 -28.47 4.35
N ARG A 123 -3.11 -27.82 4.69
CA ARG A 123 -3.81 -26.92 3.77
C ARG A 123 -3.00 -25.67 3.46
N LEU A 124 -2.34 -25.11 4.46
CA LEU A 124 -1.44 -23.98 4.26
C LEU A 124 -0.32 -24.35 3.29
N GLU A 125 0.36 -25.47 3.51
CA GLU A 125 1.43 -25.96 2.63
C GLU A 125 0.92 -26.20 1.21
N GLN A 126 -0.21 -26.87 1.05
CA GLN A 126 -0.82 -27.12 -0.25
C GLN A 126 -1.23 -25.83 -0.96
N SER A 127 -1.78 -24.86 -0.23
CA SER A 127 -2.19 -23.56 -0.79
C SER A 127 -0.98 -22.72 -1.24
N LEU A 128 0.13 -22.76 -0.48
CA LEU A 128 1.40 -22.16 -0.88
C LEU A 128 1.96 -22.82 -2.16
N HIS A 129 1.93 -24.16 -2.25
CA HIS A 129 2.31 -24.88 -3.47
C HIS A 129 1.49 -24.46 -4.68
N ASN A 130 0.17 -24.37 -4.52
CA ASN A 130 -0.73 -23.96 -5.60
C ASN A 130 -0.45 -22.50 -6.03
N THR A 131 -0.21 -21.62 -5.07
CA THR A 131 0.12 -20.22 -5.34
C THR A 131 1.42 -20.10 -6.13
N ILE A 132 2.47 -20.83 -5.75
CA ILE A 132 3.75 -20.87 -6.47
C ILE A 132 3.56 -21.44 -7.89
N ASN A 133 2.83 -22.54 -8.03
CA ASN A 133 2.57 -23.16 -9.33
C ASN A 133 1.81 -22.21 -10.26
N ASN A 134 0.82 -21.46 -9.74
CA ASN A 134 0.06 -20.47 -10.50
C ASN A 134 0.95 -19.32 -10.98
N MET A 135 1.87 -18.83 -10.13
CA MET A 135 2.84 -17.81 -10.53
C MET A 135 3.78 -18.33 -11.62
N ALA A 136 4.33 -19.54 -11.45
CA ALA A 136 5.19 -20.17 -12.44
C ALA A 136 4.47 -20.34 -13.78
N SER A 137 3.24 -20.87 -13.76
CA SER A 137 2.42 -21.06 -14.98
C SER A 137 2.15 -19.75 -15.70
N LYS A 138 1.81 -18.67 -14.97
CA LYS A 138 1.63 -17.34 -15.57
C LYS A 138 2.90 -16.78 -16.22
N ALA A 139 4.07 -17.15 -15.70
CA ALA A 139 5.38 -16.78 -16.25
C ALA A 139 5.86 -17.77 -17.33
N GLY A 140 5.10 -18.80 -17.68
CA GLY A 140 5.52 -19.84 -18.63
C GLY A 140 6.63 -20.75 -18.10
N LEU A 141 6.77 -20.85 -16.78
CA LEU A 141 7.82 -21.64 -16.12
C LEU A 141 7.30 -23.02 -15.70
N VAL A 142 8.18 -24.02 -15.80
CA VAL A 142 7.96 -25.35 -15.24
C VAL A 142 8.90 -25.54 -14.06
N LEU A 143 8.33 -25.85 -12.88
CA LEU A 143 9.10 -26.13 -11.68
C LEU A 143 9.29 -27.64 -11.52
N SER A 144 10.49 -28.05 -11.15
CA SER A 144 10.90 -29.47 -11.05
C SER A 144 10.89 -29.98 -9.62
N THR A 145 11.09 -29.11 -8.64
CA THR A 145 11.18 -29.46 -7.23
C THR A 145 9.82 -29.71 -6.60
N GLN A 146 9.76 -30.61 -5.62
CA GLN A 146 8.52 -30.97 -4.92
C GLN A 146 8.41 -30.32 -3.54
N LEU A 147 9.52 -30.11 -2.84
CA LEU A 147 9.53 -29.51 -1.51
C LEU A 147 9.21 -28.02 -1.59
N LEU A 148 8.30 -27.54 -0.74
CA LEU A 148 7.81 -26.16 -0.76
C LEU A 148 8.95 -25.12 -0.77
N LYS A 149 9.95 -25.29 0.11
CA LYS A 149 11.11 -24.42 0.22
C LYS A 149 11.92 -24.36 -1.09
N GLU A 150 12.20 -25.53 -1.68
CA GLU A 150 12.98 -25.62 -2.91
C GLU A 150 12.20 -25.09 -4.11
N LYS A 151 10.88 -25.36 -4.15
CA LYS A 151 10.00 -24.86 -5.21
C LYS A 151 9.92 -23.33 -5.21
N PHE A 152 9.89 -22.72 -4.03
CA PHE A 152 9.90 -21.27 -3.90
C PHE A 152 11.26 -20.69 -4.35
N ALA A 153 12.36 -21.32 -3.98
CA ALA A 153 13.69 -20.94 -4.45
C ALA A 153 13.80 -21.04 -5.97
N GLU A 154 13.38 -22.17 -6.55
CA GLU A 154 13.39 -22.41 -7.99
C GLU A 154 12.56 -21.37 -8.75
N LEU A 155 11.38 -21.00 -8.23
CA LEU A 155 10.55 -19.94 -8.82
C LEU A 155 11.31 -18.61 -8.90
N ILE A 156 11.94 -18.18 -7.80
CA ILE A 156 12.67 -16.91 -7.75
C ILE A 156 13.85 -16.93 -8.74
N VAL A 157 14.64 -17.99 -8.73
CA VAL A 157 15.81 -18.11 -9.63
C VAL A 157 15.38 -18.05 -11.10
N LYS A 158 14.38 -18.86 -11.50
CA LYS A 158 13.90 -18.90 -12.89
C LYS A 158 13.25 -17.58 -13.32
N LEU A 159 12.53 -16.90 -12.44
CA LEU A 159 12.00 -15.56 -12.73
C LEU A 159 13.12 -14.53 -12.92
N ALA A 160 14.17 -14.61 -12.09
CA ALA A 160 15.31 -13.71 -12.22
C ALA A 160 16.10 -13.93 -13.52
N GLU A 161 16.23 -15.17 -13.97
CA GLU A 161 16.85 -15.52 -15.26
C GLU A 161 16.07 -14.92 -16.46
N GLN A 162 14.72 -14.82 -16.34
CA GLN A 162 13.88 -14.26 -17.41
C GLN A 162 13.82 -12.72 -17.41
N GLY A 163 13.71 -12.10 -16.23
CA GLY A 163 13.35 -10.69 -16.12
C GLY A 163 14.24 -9.86 -15.17
N GLY A 164 15.38 -10.40 -14.73
CA GLY A 164 16.27 -9.75 -13.77
C GLY A 164 15.80 -9.87 -12.32
N PRO A 165 16.47 -9.21 -11.37
CA PRO A 165 16.24 -9.41 -9.94
C PRO A 165 14.78 -9.18 -9.52
N VAL A 166 14.26 -10.12 -8.73
CA VAL A 166 12.84 -10.26 -8.36
C VAL A 166 12.46 -9.33 -7.22
N ALA A 167 11.23 -8.84 -7.24
CA ALA A 167 10.57 -8.21 -6.09
C ALA A 167 9.63 -9.22 -5.41
N VAL A 168 9.79 -9.43 -4.10
CA VAL A 168 8.92 -10.30 -3.29
C VAL A 168 8.07 -9.43 -2.35
N ILE A 169 6.76 -9.59 -2.41
CA ILE A 169 5.79 -8.86 -1.58
C ILE A 169 4.95 -9.87 -0.80
N ILE A 170 4.97 -9.76 0.53
CA ILE A 170 4.23 -10.66 1.42
C ILE A 170 3.32 -9.81 2.29
N ASP A 171 2.01 -9.94 2.08
CA ASP A 171 0.98 -9.25 2.85
C ASP A 171 0.38 -10.19 3.90
N GLU A 172 0.14 -9.64 5.10
CA GLU A 172 -0.44 -10.34 6.26
C GLU A 172 0.32 -11.63 6.65
N TYR A 173 1.67 -11.55 6.66
CA TYR A 173 2.58 -12.68 6.91
C TYR A 173 2.28 -13.51 8.16
N ASP A 174 1.64 -12.92 9.16
CA ASP A 174 1.34 -13.49 10.47
C ASP A 174 -0.10 -14.02 10.61
N LYS A 175 -0.94 -13.86 9.57
CA LYS A 175 -2.36 -14.21 9.62
C LYS A 175 -2.61 -15.66 9.99
N ALA A 176 -1.94 -16.60 9.35
CA ALA A 176 -2.12 -18.03 9.63
C ALA A 176 -1.79 -18.42 11.08
N ILE A 177 -0.92 -17.67 11.75
CA ILE A 177 -0.60 -17.87 13.17
C ILE A 177 -1.64 -17.19 14.05
N LEU A 178 -2.00 -15.93 13.73
CA LEU A 178 -2.92 -15.14 14.53
C LEU A 178 -4.32 -15.74 14.58
N ASP A 179 -4.82 -16.29 13.48
CA ASP A 179 -6.14 -16.89 13.40
C ASP A 179 -6.23 -18.20 14.22
N HIS A 180 -5.10 -18.79 14.61
CA HIS A 180 -5.02 -20.01 15.38
C HIS A 180 -4.43 -19.85 16.79
N LEU A 181 -4.27 -18.64 17.31
CA LEU A 181 -3.68 -18.40 18.64
C LEU A 181 -4.38 -19.14 19.78
N ALA A 182 -5.68 -19.41 19.68
CA ALA A 182 -6.44 -20.18 20.65
C ALA A 182 -6.02 -21.69 20.71
N ASN A 183 -5.41 -22.21 19.64
CA ASN A 183 -4.88 -23.56 19.56
C ASN A 183 -3.36 -23.51 19.41
N LYS A 184 -2.66 -23.58 20.55
CA LYS A 184 -1.19 -23.46 20.61
C LYS A 184 -0.47 -24.44 19.69
N THR A 185 -0.87 -25.72 19.71
CA THR A 185 -0.23 -26.75 18.88
C THR A 185 -0.33 -26.40 17.39
N LYS A 186 -1.51 -25.98 16.94
CA LYS A 186 -1.74 -25.58 15.55
C LYS A 186 -0.98 -24.31 15.19
N ALA A 187 -1.00 -23.30 16.06
CA ALA A 187 -0.25 -22.06 15.85
C ALA A 187 1.27 -22.31 15.79
N ASP A 188 1.80 -23.23 16.58
CA ASP A 188 3.22 -23.60 16.57
C ASP A 188 3.58 -24.36 15.28
N ALA A 189 2.73 -25.26 14.79
CA ALA A 189 2.93 -25.94 13.52
C ALA A 189 2.91 -24.96 12.32
N MET A 190 1.95 -24.00 12.32
CA MET A 190 1.92 -22.92 11.31
C MET A 190 3.19 -22.09 11.34
N ARG A 191 3.66 -21.74 12.53
CA ARG A 191 4.89 -20.96 12.71
C ARG A 191 6.11 -21.67 12.17
N GLU A 192 6.23 -22.97 12.41
CA GLU A 192 7.36 -23.76 11.92
C GLU A 192 7.36 -23.88 10.40
N LEU A 193 6.22 -24.16 9.79
CA LEU A 193 6.06 -24.18 8.33
C LEU A 193 6.45 -22.84 7.71
N LEU A 194 5.91 -21.74 8.23
CA LEU A 194 6.19 -20.39 7.72
C LEU A 194 7.64 -19.96 7.95
N ARG A 195 8.27 -20.33 9.07
CA ARG A 195 9.70 -20.08 9.31
C ARG A 195 10.56 -20.74 8.24
N ASN A 196 10.28 -22.01 7.93
CA ASN A 196 10.97 -22.75 6.87
C ASN A 196 10.73 -22.11 5.49
N PHE A 197 9.51 -21.69 5.21
CA PHE A 197 9.14 -21.04 3.96
C PHE A 197 9.84 -19.68 3.78
N TYR A 198 9.76 -18.79 4.76
CA TYR A 198 10.42 -17.48 4.69
C TYR A 198 11.95 -17.57 4.76
N GLY A 199 12.48 -18.60 5.41
CA GLY A 199 13.92 -18.89 5.44
C GLY A 199 14.55 -19.07 4.05
N THR A 200 13.74 -19.41 3.05
CA THR A 200 14.17 -19.47 1.64
C THR A 200 14.78 -18.15 1.16
N LEU A 201 14.23 -17.00 1.60
CA LEU A 201 14.67 -15.67 1.17
C LEU A 201 16.12 -15.33 1.60
N LYS A 202 16.73 -16.16 2.48
CA LYS A 202 18.11 -16.00 2.96
C LYS A 202 19.09 -16.91 2.24
N SER A 203 18.63 -17.92 1.51
CA SER A 203 19.55 -18.81 0.82
C SER A 203 20.37 -18.01 -0.22
N LYS A 204 21.66 -18.32 -0.35
CA LYS A 204 22.58 -17.55 -1.19
C LYS A 204 22.08 -17.37 -2.62
N ASP A 205 21.56 -18.45 -3.19
CA ASP A 205 21.08 -18.46 -4.57
C ASP A 205 19.80 -17.61 -4.75
N VAL A 206 18.95 -17.54 -3.72
CA VAL A 206 17.76 -16.70 -3.74
C VAL A 206 18.13 -15.25 -3.48
N ASP A 207 18.95 -14.97 -2.45
CA ASP A 207 19.31 -13.61 -2.04
C ASP A 207 19.98 -12.82 -3.16
N SER A 208 20.86 -13.45 -3.96
CA SER A 208 21.52 -12.83 -5.11
C SER A 208 20.56 -12.48 -6.25
N ASN A 209 19.39 -13.11 -6.31
CA ASN A 209 18.35 -12.91 -7.32
C ASN A 209 17.21 -11.98 -6.84
N LEU A 210 17.31 -11.41 -5.63
CA LEU A 210 16.33 -10.49 -5.08
C LEU A 210 16.79 -9.04 -5.20
N HIS A 211 15.94 -8.19 -5.78
CA HIS A 211 16.08 -6.74 -5.69
C HIS A 211 15.41 -6.19 -4.43
N PHE A 212 14.20 -6.66 -4.15
CA PHE A 212 13.35 -6.05 -3.13
C PHE A 212 12.53 -7.12 -2.40
N VAL A 213 12.40 -6.99 -1.09
CA VAL A 213 11.47 -7.80 -0.28
C VAL A 213 10.69 -6.85 0.62
N PHE A 214 9.37 -6.95 0.59
CA PHE A 214 8.49 -6.21 1.49
C PHE A 214 7.54 -7.16 2.20
N ILE A 215 7.64 -7.19 3.52
CA ILE A 215 6.82 -8.06 4.37
C ILE A 215 5.98 -7.20 5.29
N THR A 216 4.68 -7.41 5.31
CA THR A 216 3.78 -6.65 6.16
C THR A 216 2.78 -7.54 6.90
N GLY A 217 2.38 -7.08 8.10
CA GLY A 217 1.42 -7.74 8.96
C GLY A 217 0.95 -6.86 10.11
N VAL A 218 0.28 -7.46 11.06
CA VAL A 218 -0.29 -6.78 12.23
C VAL A 218 0.65 -6.86 13.43
N SER A 219 1.25 -8.02 13.65
CA SER A 219 2.01 -8.36 14.85
C SER A 219 3.52 -8.14 14.64
N LYS A 220 4.19 -7.62 15.66
CA LYS A 220 5.65 -7.58 15.72
C LYS A 220 6.24 -8.82 16.42
N PHE A 221 5.46 -9.51 17.24
CA PHE A 221 5.91 -10.67 18.01
C PHE A 221 6.22 -11.88 17.12
N SER A 222 5.40 -12.10 16.11
CA SER A 222 5.64 -13.17 15.13
C SER A 222 6.92 -12.96 14.32
N LYS A 223 7.36 -11.68 14.13
CA LYS A 223 8.60 -11.33 13.45
C LYS A 223 9.82 -12.00 14.07
N VAL A 224 9.99 -11.89 15.39
CA VAL A 224 11.17 -12.43 16.10
C VAL A 224 11.24 -13.94 15.93
N ALA A 225 10.09 -14.63 15.97
CA ALA A 225 10.04 -16.09 15.84
C ALA A 225 10.21 -16.59 14.39
N LEU A 226 9.71 -15.85 13.41
CA LEU A 226 9.71 -16.23 11.99
C LEU A 226 10.96 -15.76 11.23
N PHE A 227 11.47 -14.60 11.59
CA PHE A 227 12.55 -13.94 10.87
C PHE A 227 13.85 -13.82 11.69
N SER A 228 14.01 -14.62 12.76
CA SER A 228 15.26 -14.68 13.51
C SER A 228 16.48 -14.95 12.63
N GLU A 229 16.26 -15.61 11.49
CA GLU A 229 17.29 -15.90 10.51
C GLU A 229 17.49 -14.80 9.46
N LEU A 230 16.51 -13.89 9.23
CA LEU A 230 16.60 -12.79 8.28
C LEU A 230 17.23 -11.53 8.94
N ASN A 231 18.54 -11.60 9.23
CA ASN A 231 19.25 -10.54 9.94
C ASN A 231 19.35 -9.22 9.15
N ASN A 232 19.14 -9.26 7.84
CA ASN A 232 19.21 -8.12 6.92
C ASN A 232 17.85 -7.41 6.72
N LEU A 233 16.81 -7.77 7.49
CA LEU A 233 15.48 -7.20 7.37
C LEU A 233 15.40 -5.84 8.08
N ASN A 234 15.29 -4.76 7.30
CA ASN A 234 15.14 -3.39 7.82
C ASN A 234 13.71 -3.19 8.35
N ASP A 235 13.59 -2.90 9.64
CA ASP A 235 12.31 -2.73 10.32
C ASP A 235 11.81 -1.29 10.23
N LEU A 236 10.85 -1.05 9.35
CA LEU A 236 10.19 0.23 9.13
C LEU A 236 9.11 0.57 10.17
N THR A 237 8.80 -0.35 11.10
CA THR A 237 7.64 -0.20 12.01
C THR A 237 7.71 1.07 12.85
N MET A 238 8.89 1.41 13.36
CA MET A 238 9.10 2.64 14.17
C MET A 238 10.11 3.59 13.51
N ASP A 239 10.37 3.40 12.20
CA ASP A 239 11.26 4.26 11.44
C ASP A 239 10.60 5.61 11.13
N GLY A 240 11.33 6.72 11.35
CA GLY A 240 10.83 8.07 11.15
C GLY A 240 10.51 8.41 9.69
N HIS A 241 11.19 7.77 8.73
CA HIS A 241 10.93 7.96 7.30
C HIS A 241 9.66 7.23 6.83
N ALA A 242 9.34 6.09 7.46
CA ALA A 242 8.15 5.30 7.16
C ALA A 242 6.97 5.58 8.12
N ALA A 243 7.11 6.52 9.05
CA ALA A 243 6.10 6.79 10.09
C ALA A 243 4.73 7.14 9.54
N THR A 244 4.68 7.78 8.37
CA THR A 244 3.44 8.22 7.69
C THR A 244 3.14 7.44 6.42
N LEU A 245 3.85 6.33 6.16
CA LEU A 245 3.63 5.49 4.98
C LEU A 245 2.21 4.91 4.95
N CYS A 246 1.70 4.56 6.11
CA CYS A 246 0.30 4.15 6.30
C CYS A 246 -0.40 5.14 7.23
N GLY A 247 -1.70 5.34 7.01
CA GLY A 247 -2.48 6.35 7.71
C GLY A 247 -2.44 7.71 7.00
N TYR A 248 -3.24 8.66 7.48
CA TYR A 248 -3.30 10.03 6.94
C TYR A 248 -2.72 11.01 7.93
N THR A 249 -1.85 11.91 7.50
CA THR A 249 -1.42 13.06 8.28
C THR A 249 -2.49 14.15 8.26
N GLN A 250 -2.39 15.13 9.15
CA GLN A 250 -3.29 16.29 9.17
C GLN A 250 -3.30 17.02 7.83
N ALA A 251 -2.11 17.30 7.28
CA ALA A 251 -1.97 18.02 6.01
C ALA A 251 -2.58 17.24 4.82
N GLU A 252 -2.37 15.93 4.78
CA GLU A 252 -2.97 15.06 3.75
C GLU A 252 -4.49 14.99 3.88
N LEU A 253 -5.00 14.93 5.11
CA LEU A 253 -6.44 14.95 5.36
C LEU A 253 -7.07 16.24 4.83
N GLU A 254 -6.52 17.39 5.17
CA GLU A 254 -7.00 18.69 4.72
C GLU A 254 -6.87 18.86 3.21
N LEU A 255 -5.75 18.39 2.62
CA LEU A 255 -5.52 18.52 1.18
C LEU A 255 -6.48 17.66 0.34
N VAL A 256 -6.66 16.39 0.72
CA VAL A 256 -7.39 15.42 -0.11
C VAL A 256 -8.88 15.44 0.17
N PHE A 257 -9.27 15.68 1.42
CA PHE A 257 -10.66 15.57 1.88
C PHE A 257 -11.30 16.93 2.21
N ASP A 258 -10.73 18.03 1.75
CA ASP A 258 -11.20 19.39 2.02
C ASP A 258 -12.72 19.55 1.83
N LYS A 259 -13.22 19.15 0.65
CA LYS A 259 -14.65 19.22 0.32
C LYS A 259 -15.54 18.30 1.16
N TYR A 260 -15.01 17.16 1.60
CA TYR A 260 -15.74 16.25 2.50
C TYR A 260 -15.86 16.85 3.90
N ILE A 261 -14.82 17.56 4.36
CA ILE A 261 -14.85 18.28 5.64
C ILE A 261 -15.87 19.42 5.56
N ASP A 262 -15.91 20.16 4.46
CA ASP A 262 -16.90 21.23 4.24
C ASP A 262 -18.34 20.68 4.18
N ALA A 263 -18.54 19.57 3.48
CA ALA A 263 -19.85 18.91 3.40
C ALA A 263 -20.34 18.45 4.79
N LEU A 264 -19.44 17.78 5.55
CA LEU A 264 -19.72 17.35 6.92
C LEU A 264 -20.03 18.53 7.85
N ALA A 265 -19.28 19.63 7.71
CA ALA A 265 -19.51 20.87 8.48
C ALA A 265 -20.89 21.49 8.18
N THR A 266 -21.26 21.52 6.89
CA THR A 266 -22.56 22.04 6.44
C THR A 266 -23.72 21.18 6.97
N GLU A 267 -23.63 19.86 6.84
CA GLU A 267 -24.66 18.91 7.26
C GLU A 267 -24.89 18.96 8.78
N GLN A 268 -23.83 19.10 9.55
CA GLN A 268 -23.92 19.18 11.02
C GLN A 268 -24.11 20.60 11.54
N ASN A 269 -24.25 21.60 10.66
CA ASN A 269 -24.38 23.02 11.00
C ASN A 269 -23.26 23.49 11.95
N LYS A 270 -22.02 23.16 11.62
CA LYS A 270 -20.80 23.51 12.37
C LYS A 270 -19.77 24.17 11.46
N THR A 271 -18.74 24.75 12.05
CA THR A 271 -17.62 25.31 11.30
C THR A 271 -16.64 24.22 10.85
N LYS A 272 -15.92 24.44 9.76
CA LYS A 272 -14.84 23.57 9.32
C LYS A 272 -13.78 23.32 10.41
N ALA A 273 -13.42 24.38 11.14
CA ALA A 273 -12.46 24.28 12.25
C ALA A 273 -12.95 23.31 13.34
N TYR A 274 -14.24 23.40 13.69
CA TYR A 274 -14.85 22.46 14.63
C TYR A 274 -14.80 21.02 14.10
N MET A 275 -15.08 20.78 12.81
CA MET A 275 -15.00 19.44 12.23
C MET A 275 -13.58 18.88 12.24
N LEU A 276 -12.57 19.69 11.94
CA LEU A 276 -11.17 19.28 12.01
C LEU A 276 -10.76 18.87 13.43
N ASP A 277 -11.22 19.60 14.45
CA ASP A 277 -10.95 19.24 15.85
C ASP A 277 -11.68 17.95 16.26
N GLU A 278 -12.94 17.76 15.83
CA GLU A 278 -13.67 16.51 16.07
C GLU A 278 -13.01 15.33 15.36
N LEU A 279 -12.65 15.45 14.09
CA LEU A 279 -11.91 14.40 13.36
C LEU A 279 -10.61 14.03 14.07
N ARG A 280 -9.88 15.04 14.58
CA ARG A 280 -8.65 14.84 15.35
C ARG A 280 -8.91 14.07 16.64
N ARG A 281 -9.96 14.45 17.38
CA ARG A 281 -10.34 13.82 18.64
C ARG A 281 -10.76 12.36 18.46
N TRP A 282 -11.52 12.06 17.40
CA TRP A 282 -12.07 10.73 17.17
C TRP A 282 -11.08 9.76 16.52
N TYR A 283 -10.30 10.19 15.55
CA TYR A 283 -9.59 9.28 14.63
C TYR A 283 -8.09 9.49 14.53
N ASN A 284 -7.53 10.53 15.14
CA ASN A 284 -6.08 10.73 15.21
C ASN A 284 -5.50 10.08 16.48
N GLY A 285 -4.18 9.97 16.54
CA GLY A 285 -3.47 9.53 17.75
C GLY A 285 -2.53 8.35 17.54
N TYR A 286 -2.56 7.72 16.39
CA TYR A 286 -1.60 6.67 16.06
C TYR A 286 -0.24 7.28 15.75
N GLN A 287 0.80 6.77 16.43
CA GLN A 287 2.17 7.26 16.29
C GLN A 287 3.11 6.09 16.03
N PHE A 288 3.84 6.15 14.91
CA PHE A 288 4.74 5.09 14.43
C PHE A 288 6.19 5.56 14.33
N SER A 289 6.59 6.50 15.16
CA SER A 289 7.99 6.92 15.32
C SER A 289 8.17 7.60 16.66
N LYS A 290 9.43 7.81 17.06
CA LYS A 290 9.78 8.65 18.22
C LYS A 290 9.52 10.15 17.94
N GLN A 291 9.46 10.55 16.69
CA GLN A 291 9.05 11.90 16.26
C GLN A 291 7.54 12.03 16.45
N ASN A 292 7.08 13.17 16.92
CA ASN A 292 5.66 13.40 17.19
C ASN A 292 4.83 13.56 15.88
N LYS A 293 4.89 12.55 15.01
CA LYS A 293 4.12 12.46 13.77
C LYS A 293 2.95 11.52 14.01
N LYS A 294 1.76 12.10 14.23
CA LYS A 294 0.52 11.34 14.41
C LYS A 294 -0.21 11.20 13.08
N VAL A 295 -0.92 10.09 12.94
CA VAL A 295 -1.74 9.79 11.76
C VAL A 295 -3.14 9.36 12.15
N TYR A 296 -4.08 9.63 11.25
CA TYR A 296 -5.46 9.17 11.31
C TYR A 296 -5.58 7.74 10.79
N ASN A 297 -6.55 6.99 11.33
CA ASN A 297 -6.96 5.72 10.75
C ASN A 297 -7.75 5.95 9.45
N PRO A 298 -7.27 5.47 8.28
CA PRO A 298 -7.92 5.71 6.99
C PRO A 298 -9.33 5.18 6.91
N PHE A 299 -9.57 4.00 7.45
CA PHE A 299 -10.89 3.35 7.42
C PHE A 299 -11.93 4.15 8.21
N SER A 300 -11.55 4.67 9.37
CA SER A 300 -12.45 5.49 10.19
C SER A 300 -12.77 6.81 9.50
N ILE A 301 -11.78 7.48 8.91
CA ILE A 301 -11.97 8.72 8.15
C ILE A 301 -12.91 8.51 6.96
N LEU A 302 -12.66 7.48 6.14
CA LEU A 302 -13.48 7.18 4.97
C LEU A 302 -14.94 6.83 5.35
N ASN A 303 -15.14 6.08 6.45
CA ASN A 303 -16.48 5.79 6.95
C ASN A 303 -17.19 7.04 7.48
N CYS A 304 -16.49 7.89 8.24
CA CYS A 304 -17.03 9.14 8.75
C CYS A 304 -17.55 10.02 7.60
N PHE A 305 -16.74 10.23 6.57
CA PHE A 305 -17.16 11.01 5.40
C PHE A 305 -18.25 10.32 4.57
N GLY A 306 -18.21 8.99 4.44
CA GLY A 306 -19.21 8.25 3.68
C GLY A 306 -20.58 8.17 4.32
N LYS A 307 -20.65 8.32 5.66
CA LYS A 307 -21.88 8.24 6.44
C LYS A 307 -22.28 9.57 7.07
N ASN A 308 -21.45 10.60 6.92
CA ASN A 308 -21.57 11.91 7.55
C ASN A 308 -21.78 11.85 9.08
N ASP A 309 -21.17 10.87 9.74
CA ASP A 309 -21.35 10.59 11.17
C ASP A 309 -20.02 10.22 11.84
N PHE A 310 -19.91 10.56 13.14
CA PHE A 310 -18.80 10.19 14.01
C PHE A 310 -19.16 8.93 14.81
N SER A 311 -18.39 7.84 14.59
CA SER A 311 -18.60 6.58 15.30
C SER A 311 -17.29 5.81 15.44
N ASN A 312 -17.27 4.83 16.33
CA ASN A 312 -16.12 3.95 16.57
C ASN A 312 -15.96 2.88 15.47
N TYR A 313 -15.79 3.29 14.21
CA TYR A 313 -15.76 2.41 13.06
C TYR A 313 -14.68 1.33 13.12
N TRP A 314 -13.57 1.58 13.80
CA TRP A 314 -12.50 0.60 13.94
C TRP A 314 -12.90 -0.58 14.81
N PHE A 315 -13.62 -0.35 15.92
CA PHE A 315 -14.06 -1.40 16.86
C PHE A 315 -15.14 -2.33 16.28
N THR A 316 -16.00 -1.82 15.41
CA THR A 316 -17.10 -2.61 14.81
C THR A 316 -16.62 -3.63 13.79
N SER A 317 -15.36 -3.59 13.38
CA SER A 317 -14.83 -4.39 12.28
C SER A 317 -13.41 -4.91 12.51
N GLY A 318 -12.76 -4.54 13.61
CA GLY A 318 -11.47 -5.03 14.04
C GLY A 318 -11.61 -5.95 15.25
N THR A 319 -11.13 -7.17 15.17
CA THR A 319 -10.81 -7.93 16.39
C THR A 319 -9.69 -7.17 17.10
N PRO A 320 -9.82 -6.85 18.38
CA PRO A 320 -8.79 -6.12 19.12
C PRO A 320 -7.49 -6.90 19.16
#